data_e7cba543660bd302cd6b7c0181da2a18
#
_entry.id   e7cba543660bd302cd6b7c0181da2a18
#
_cell.length_a   1.000
_cell.length_b   1.000
_cell.length_c   1.000
_cell.angle_alpha   90.00
_cell.angle_beta   90.00
_cell.angle_gamma   90.00
#
_symmetry.space_group_name_H-M   'P 1'
#
loop_
_entity.id
_entity.type
_entity.pdbx_description
1 polymer ?
#
loop_
_entity_poly.entity_id
_entity_poly.type
_entity_poly.pdbx_seq_one_letter_code
_entity_poly.pdbx_strand_id
1 'polypeptide(L)'
;APFYVALEKNFFNDLEIELTLTSGANNVVAAVISGDADIGFCGPEATIYSYINNNVNTIKSFASLTKRDGQFLVLRKDIKYETFNDIDGLTILAGRTGGMPLLNFKNALKNTNTNNVNIDTTIDFANLTSAFIAGTGDGVNLFEPNATILVNAGYGYIADNIGTYSGTLPYTTFNATTTFIETNKEIINKFYNGINEGLKYVQEHTPVEIAEIIKPQFPDTKKEELITMITNYKNADSWYLTPQIPEEDFNNLQDLMIDNNELKVYVPYKDLVHEINNN
;
A
#
# COMPACT_ATOMS: atom_id res chain seq x y z
N ALA A 1 -1.32 5.46 8.46
CA ALA A 1 -1.43 6.45 9.54
C ALA A 1 -1.64 7.87 9.01
N PRO A 2 -0.89 8.40 8.00
CA PRO A 2 -0.99 9.82 7.62
C PRO A 2 -2.40 10.31 7.28
N PHE A 3 -3.17 9.55 6.52
CA PHE A 3 -4.55 9.87 6.18
C PHE A 3 -5.45 10.00 7.44
N TYR A 4 -5.36 9.04 8.37
CA TYR A 4 -6.16 9.09 9.60
C TYR A 4 -5.73 10.22 10.54
N VAL A 5 -4.43 10.57 10.55
CA VAL A 5 -3.96 11.77 11.24
C VAL A 5 -4.57 13.02 10.61
N ALA A 6 -4.60 13.11 9.28
CA ALA A 6 -5.21 14.25 8.59
C ALA A 6 -6.70 14.36 8.89
N LEU A 7 -7.41 13.23 9.00
CA LEU A 7 -8.81 13.18 9.35
C LEU A 7 -9.05 13.66 10.79
N GLU A 8 -8.38 13.08 11.78
CA GLU A 8 -8.57 13.38 13.21
C GLU A 8 -8.10 14.80 13.60
N LYS A 9 -7.12 15.34 12.89
CA LYS A 9 -6.63 16.70 13.10
C LYS A 9 -7.32 17.76 12.23
N ASN A 10 -8.34 17.35 11.47
CA ASN A 10 -9.09 18.23 10.57
C ASN A 10 -8.21 18.98 9.57
N PHE A 11 -7.15 18.31 9.04
CA PHE A 11 -6.28 18.91 8.04
C PHE A 11 -6.93 19.04 6.65
N PHE A 12 -8.07 18.38 6.45
CA PHE A 12 -8.90 18.56 5.25
C PHE A 12 -9.79 19.82 5.31
N ASN A 13 -9.70 20.60 6.41
CA ASN A 13 -10.46 21.82 6.66
C ASN A 13 -11.99 21.58 6.65
N ASP A 14 -12.68 22.20 5.70
CA ASP A 14 -14.15 22.16 5.56
C ASP A 14 -14.64 21.01 4.66
N LEU A 15 -13.73 20.11 4.23
CA LEU A 15 -14.16 18.91 3.51
C LEU A 15 -14.74 17.89 4.48
N GLU A 16 -15.94 17.44 4.19
CA GLU A 16 -16.55 16.28 4.84
C GLU A 16 -16.06 15.01 4.13
N ILE A 17 -15.44 14.11 4.89
CA ILE A 17 -14.87 12.87 4.37
C ILE A 17 -15.72 11.68 4.82
N GLU A 18 -16.38 11.04 3.88
CA GLU A 18 -17.06 9.76 4.08
C GLU A 18 -16.19 8.62 3.54
N LEU A 19 -15.92 7.61 4.37
CA LEU A 19 -15.09 6.47 4.02
C LEU A 19 -15.92 5.25 3.70
N THR A 20 -15.75 4.72 2.47
CA THR A 20 -16.31 3.44 2.06
C THR A 20 -15.18 2.45 1.76
N LEU A 21 -15.21 1.28 2.41
CA LEU A 21 -14.23 0.21 2.17
C LEU A 21 -14.69 -0.71 1.05
N THR A 22 -13.75 -1.09 0.18
CA THR A 22 -13.98 -2.05 -0.91
C THR A 22 -13.07 -3.27 -0.78
N SER A 23 -13.39 -4.35 -1.50
CA SER A 23 -12.63 -5.61 -1.41
C SER A 23 -11.36 -5.63 -2.27
N GLY A 24 -10.90 -4.52 -2.82
CA GLY A 24 -9.63 -4.44 -3.58
C GLY A 24 -9.58 -3.33 -4.60
N ALA A 25 -8.39 -3.11 -5.17
CA ALA A 25 -8.08 -1.99 -6.06
C ALA A 25 -9.00 -1.86 -7.28
N ASN A 26 -9.36 -2.97 -7.91
CA ASN A 26 -10.27 -2.95 -9.07
C ASN A 26 -11.65 -2.39 -8.71
N ASN A 27 -12.17 -2.71 -7.50
CA ASN A 27 -13.44 -2.18 -7.03
C ASN A 27 -13.34 -0.70 -6.64
N VAL A 28 -12.19 -0.24 -6.15
CA VAL A 28 -11.92 1.19 -5.94
C VAL A 28 -12.00 1.94 -7.27
N VAL A 29 -11.27 1.46 -8.28
CA VAL A 29 -11.28 2.09 -9.63
C VAL A 29 -12.69 2.09 -10.23
N ALA A 30 -13.43 0.98 -10.10
CA ALA A 30 -14.81 0.89 -10.60
C ALA A 30 -15.73 1.91 -9.90
N ALA A 31 -15.64 2.06 -8.57
CA ALA A 31 -16.43 3.03 -7.81
C ALA A 31 -16.13 4.48 -8.22
N VAL A 32 -14.85 4.81 -8.48
CA VAL A 32 -14.47 6.14 -8.94
C VAL A 32 -14.97 6.41 -10.36
N ILE A 33 -14.87 5.44 -11.28
CA ILE A 33 -15.32 5.60 -12.66
C ILE A 33 -16.85 5.70 -12.73
N SER A 34 -17.59 4.95 -11.89
CA SER A 34 -19.07 5.00 -11.84
C SER A 34 -19.60 6.27 -11.16
N GLY A 35 -18.78 6.96 -10.38
CA GLY A 35 -19.20 8.12 -9.57
C GLY A 35 -19.80 7.74 -8.21
N ASP A 36 -19.64 6.48 -7.78
CA ASP A 36 -20.03 6.03 -6.43
C ASP A 36 -19.02 6.52 -5.37
N ALA A 37 -17.84 6.93 -5.80
CA ALA A 37 -16.83 7.60 -4.98
C ALA A 37 -16.15 8.72 -5.79
N ASP A 38 -15.89 9.85 -5.14
CA ASP A 38 -15.19 10.98 -5.75
C ASP A 38 -13.68 10.73 -5.84
N ILE A 39 -13.11 10.13 -4.80
CA ILE A 39 -11.68 9.84 -4.66
C ILE A 39 -11.50 8.37 -4.27
N GLY A 40 -10.66 7.67 -4.99
CA GLY A 40 -10.24 6.30 -4.68
C GLY A 40 -8.86 6.26 -4.04
N PHE A 41 -8.63 5.30 -3.15
CA PHE A 41 -7.32 5.03 -2.56
C PHE A 41 -6.93 3.58 -2.82
N CYS A 42 -5.95 3.38 -3.70
CA CYS A 42 -5.45 2.05 -4.07
C CYS A 42 -4.05 2.14 -4.69
N GLY A 43 -3.51 0.99 -5.09
CA GLY A 43 -2.27 0.95 -5.86
C GLY A 43 -2.48 1.52 -7.28
N PRO A 44 -1.55 2.33 -7.79
CA PRO A 44 -1.67 2.96 -9.11
C PRO A 44 -1.56 1.97 -10.28
N GLU A 45 -1.16 0.71 -10.06
CA GLU A 45 -1.24 -0.34 -11.08
C GLU A 45 -2.67 -0.53 -11.59
N ALA A 46 -3.66 -0.32 -10.73
CA ALA A 46 -5.06 -0.42 -11.11
C ALA A 46 -5.48 0.69 -12.10
N THR A 47 -4.90 1.89 -11.98
CA THR A 47 -5.12 2.97 -12.96
C THR A 47 -4.41 2.67 -14.28
N ILE A 48 -3.23 2.04 -14.24
CA ILE A 48 -2.52 1.55 -15.44
C ILE A 48 -3.36 0.49 -16.14
N TYR A 49 -3.87 -0.52 -15.42
CA TYR A 49 -4.76 -1.54 -16.01
C TYR A 49 -6.04 -0.92 -16.62
N SER A 50 -6.63 0.07 -15.95
CA SER A 50 -7.79 0.78 -16.50
C SER A 50 -7.44 1.50 -17.80
N TYR A 51 -6.28 2.14 -17.88
CA TYR A 51 -5.81 2.86 -19.06
C TYR A 51 -5.59 1.92 -20.25
N ILE A 52 -4.82 0.82 -20.08
CA ILE A 52 -4.50 -0.11 -21.18
C ILE A 52 -5.72 -0.90 -21.66
N ASN A 53 -6.77 -1.01 -20.86
CA ASN A 53 -8.04 -1.63 -21.22
C ASN A 53 -9.04 -0.63 -21.86
N ASN A 54 -8.55 0.43 -22.49
CA ASN A 54 -9.30 1.47 -23.21
C ASN A 54 -10.14 2.43 -22.36
N ASN A 55 -9.85 2.57 -21.08
CA ASN A 55 -10.39 3.63 -20.24
C ASN A 55 -9.46 4.86 -20.26
N VAL A 56 -9.04 5.30 -21.44
CA VAL A 56 -8.06 6.36 -21.65
C VAL A 56 -8.52 7.65 -20.97
N ASN A 57 -7.65 8.23 -20.13
CA ASN A 57 -7.86 9.51 -19.44
C ASN A 57 -9.10 9.58 -18.53
N THR A 58 -9.64 8.45 -18.09
CA THR A 58 -10.80 8.46 -17.19
C THR A 58 -10.42 8.63 -15.71
N ILE A 59 -9.26 8.14 -15.29
CA ILE A 59 -8.81 8.19 -13.89
C ILE A 59 -7.33 8.53 -13.81
N LYS A 60 -6.95 9.44 -12.89
CA LYS A 60 -5.56 9.82 -12.63
C LYS A 60 -5.23 9.77 -11.16
N SER A 61 -4.00 9.39 -10.85
CA SER A 61 -3.41 9.56 -9.52
C SER A 61 -3.00 11.02 -9.32
N PHE A 62 -3.33 11.62 -8.19
CA PHE A 62 -2.98 13.02 -7.91
C PHE A 62 -2.24 13.21 -6.59
N ALA A 63 -2.21 12.21 -5.72
CA ALA A 63 -1.44 12.25 -4.48
C ALA A 63 -0.94 10.85 -4.13
N SER A 64 0.31 10.72 -3.69
CA SER A 64 0.88 9.49 -3.16
C SER A 64 0.80 9.44 -1.63
N LEU A 65 0.82 8.23 -1.05
CA LEU A 65 0.89 8.06 0.39
C LEU A 65 2.06 7.16 0.79
N THR A 66 2.12 5.94 0.27
CA THR A 66 3.18 4.99 0.57
C THR A 66 4.12 4.82 -0.63
N LYS A 67 5.43 4.78 -0.34
CA LYS A 67 6.50 4.66 -1.34
C LYS A 67 7.14 3.28 -1.41
N ARG A 68 6.66 2.34 -0.57
CA ARG A 68 7.16 0.95 -0.51
C ARG A 68 6.04 0.01 -0.15
N ASP A 69 6.26 -1.27 -0.45
CA ASP A 69 5.41 -2.34 0.04
C ASP A 69 5.37 -2.33 1.58
N GLY A 70 4.18 -2.33 2.12
CA GLY A 70 3.95 -2.37 3.56
C GLY A 70 3.77 -3.79 4.12
N GLN A 71 4.01 -4.82 3.31
CA GLN A 71 3.90 -6.20 3.79
C GLN A 71 5.08 -6.59 4.67
N PHE A 72 4.77 -7.37 5.68
CA PHE A 72 5.73 -8.06 6.54
C PHE A 72 5.75 -9.55 6.21
N LEU A 73 6.94 -10.11 6.08
CA LEU A 73 7.15 -11.53 6.03
C LEU A 73 7.05 -12.09 7.45
N VAL A 74 6.01 -12.87 7.69
CA VAL A 74 5.83 -13.59 8.96
C VAL A 74 6.21 -15.06 8.74
N LEU A 75 7.18 -15.55 9.51
CA LEU A 75 7.61 -16.95 9.48
C LEU A 75 7.15 -17.72 10.71
N ARG A 76 7.04 -19.04 10.59
CA ARG A 76 6.78 -19.93 11.75
C ARG A 76 7.95 -19.88 12.73
N LYS A 77 7.68 -20.09 14.01
CA LYS A 77 8.64 -19.93 15.13
C LYS A 77 9.85 -20.87 15.06
N ASP A 78 9.72 -22.00 14.43
CA ASP A 78 10.79 -23.01 14.27
C ASP A 78 11.71 -22.73 13.07
N ILE A 79 11.38 -21.78 12.22
CA ILE A 79 12.20 -21.36 11.09
C ILE A 79 13.20 -20.31 11.57
N LYS A 80 14.47 -20.49 11.24
CA LYS A 80 15.52 -19.49 11.50
C LYS A 80 15.61 -18.54 10.33
N TYR A 81 15.82 -17.27 10.63
CA TYR A 81 15.94 -16.21 9.63
C TYR A 81 17.02 -15.20 10.08
N GLU A 82 17.99 -14.95 9.21
CA GLU A 82 19.03 -13.94 9.36
C GLU A 82 19.07 -13.02 8.14
N THR A 83 18.80 -13.57 6.96
CA THR A 83 18.79 -12.86 5.68
C THR A 83 17.59 -13.28 4.82
N PHE A 84 17.25 -12.47 3.84
CA PHE A 84 16.11 -12.77 2.94
C PHE A 84 16.29 -14.10 2.19
N ASN A 85 17.53 -14.55 1.97
CA ASN A 85 17.81 -15.82 1.29
C ASN A 85 17.46 -17.07 2.13
N ASP A 86 17.22 -16.90 3.44
CA ASP A 86 16.85 -18.02 4.31
C ASP A 86 15.45 -18.57 4.04
N ILE A 87 14.67 -17.89 3.19
CA ILE A 87 13.39 -18.41 2.71
C ILE A 87 13.48 -19.33 1.49
N ASP A 88 14.68 -19.59 0.99
CA ASP A 88 14.88 -20.58 -0.08
C ASP A 88 14.34 -21.96 0.34
N GLY A 89 13.58 -22.58 -0.54
CA GLY A 89 12.92 -23.87 -0.30
C GLY A 89 11.62 -23.80 0.51
N LEU A 90 11.29 -22.66 1.10
CA LEU A 90 10.07 -22.49 1.88
C LEU A 90 8.85 -22.21 0.99
N THR A 91 7.67 -22.53 1.53
CA THR A 91 6.38 -22.18 0.94
C THR A 91 5.85 -20.90 1.58
N ILE A 92 5.73 -19.83 0.78
CA ILE A 92 5.27 -18.53 1.24
C ILE A 92 3.89 -18.21 0.65
N LEU A 93 2.92 -17.92 1.51
CA LEU A 93 1.59 -17.47 1.13
C LEU A 93 1.67 -15.98 0.75
N ALA A 94 1.51 -15.64 -0.52
CA ALA A 94 1.79 -14.28 -1.03
C ALA A 94 0.59 -13.56 -1.67
N GLY A 95 -0.60 -14.15 -1.57
CA GLY A 95 -1.82 -13.59 -2.14
C GLY A 95 -1.93 -13.80 -3.65
N ARG A 96 -2.93 -13.15 -4.26
CA ARG A 96 -3.37 -13.42 -5.64
C ARG A 96 -2.38 -12.91 -6.70
N THR A 97 -2.40 -13.54 -7.86
CA THR A 97 -1.67 -13.11 -9.08
C THR A 97 -2.14 -11.72 -9.54
N GLY A 98 -1.21 -10.91 -10.07
CA GLY A 98 -1.47 -9.59 -10.66
C GLY A 98 -1.70 -8.45 -9.65
N GLY A 99 -1.67 -8.71 -8.35
CA GLY A 99 -1.76 -7.67 -7.32
C GLY A 99 -0.40 -7.13 -6.91
N MET A 100 -0.34 -5.86 -6.50
CA MET A 100 0.88 -5.22 -5.99
C MET A 100 1.61 -6.03 -4.92
N PRO A 101 0.93 -6.67 -3.96
CA PRO A 101 1.58 -7.50 -2.95
C PRO A 101 2.49 -8.58 -3.55
N LEU A 102 1.97 -9.36 -4.49
CA LEU A 102 2.74 -10.42 -5.14
C LEU A 102 3.84 -9.88 -6.05
N LEU A 103 3.56 -8.81 -6.81
CA LEU A 103 4.54 -8.18 -7.69
C LEU A 103 5.76 -7.70 -6.91
N ASN A 104 5.54 -7.03 -5.78
CA ASN A 104 6.62 -6.56 -4.92
C ASN A 104 7.38 -7.70 -4.24
N PHE A 105 6.69 -8.77 -3.81
CA PHE A 105 7.37 -9.94 -3.27
C PHE A 105 8.28 -10.60 -4.31
N LYS A 106 7.82 -10.78 -5.54
CA LYS A 106 8.65 -11.28 -6.65
C LYS A 106 9.83 -10.37 -6.94
N ASN A 107 9.65 -9.04 -6.86
CA ASN A 107 10.75 -8.09 -7.04
C ASN A 107 11.77 -8.19 -5.89
N ALA A 108 11.31 -8.35 -4.65
CA ALA A 108 12.20 -8.59 -3.52
C ALA A 108 13.03 -9.87 -3.70
N LEU A 109 12.42 -10.97 -4.14
CA LEU A 109 13.12 -12.22 -4.48
C LEU A 109 14.18 -12.00 -5.56
N LYS A 110 13.83 -11.28 -6.64
CA LYS A 110 14.76 -10.94 -7.73
C LYS A 110 15.94 -10.12 -7.21
N ASN A 111 15.68 -9.05 -6.45
CA ASN A 111 16.72 -8.14 -5.97
C ASN A 111 17.67 -8.78 -4.94
N THR A 112 17.21 -9.78 -4.21
CA THR A 112 18.01 -10.56 -3.25
C THR A 112 18.67 -11.82 -3.84
N ASN A 113 18.38 -12.12 -5.12
CA ASN A 113 18.77 -13.36 -5.78
C ASN A 113 18.25 -14.64 -5.08
N THR A 114 17.10 -14.55 -4.44
CA THR A 114 16.40 -15.68 -3.79
C THR A 114 15.54 -16.39 -4.85
N ASN A 115 15.91 -17.61 -5.27
CA ASN A 115 15.38 -18.19 -6.52
C ASN A 115 14.49 -19.43 -6.33
N ASN A 116 14.46 -20.04 -5.16
CA ASN A 116 13.84 -21.34 -4.94
C ASN A 116 12.71 -21.26 -3.88
N VAL A 117 11.87 -20.24 -3.96
CA VAL A 117 10.72 -20.08 -3.06
C VAL A 117 9.46 -20.63 -3.70
N ASN A 118 8.72 -21.48 -2.97
CA ASN A 118 7.39 -21.93 -3.40
C ASN A 118 6.37 -20.84 -3.07
N ILE A 119 5.94 -20.08 -4.07
CA ILE A 119 4.96 -18.99 -3.87
C ILE A 119 3.55 -19.57 -4.03
N ASP A 120 2.79 -19.63 -2.94
CA ASP A 120 1.37 -20.01 -3.00
C ASP A 120 0.50 -18.78 -3.26
N THR A 121 -0.14 -18.77 -4.42
CA THR A 121 -1.06 -17.72 -4.88
C THR A 121 -2.51 -18.21 -4.98
N THR A 122 -2.80 -19.40 -4.46
CA THR A 122 -4.13 -20.02 -4.56
C THR A 122 -5.10 -19.51 -3.49
N ILE A 123 -4.59 -18.85 -2.46
CA ILE A 123 -5.35 -18.35 -1.32
C ILE A 123 -5.61 -16.85 -1.50
N ASP A 124 -6.87 -16.44 -1.44
CA ASP A 124 -7.24 -15.04 -1.46
C ASP A 124 -6.62 -14.27 -0.31
N PHE A 125 -6.22 -13.02 -0.56
CA PHE A 125 -5.52 -12.18 0.41
C PHE A 125 -6.25 -12.08 1.75
N ALA A 126 -7.58 -11.97 1.74
CA ALA A 126 -8.41 -11.91 2.95
C ALA A 126 -8.32 -13.18 3.83
N ASN A 127 -7.93 -14.32 3.25
CA ASN A 127 -7.88 -15.62 3.91
C ASN A 127 -6.46 -16.06 4.30
N LEU A 128 -5.42 -15.29 3.97
CA LEU A 128 -4.02 -15.66 4.22
C LEU A 128 -3.74 -15.91 5.71
N THR A 129 -4.22 -15.03 6.59
CA THR A 129 -4.04 -15.17 8.04
C THR A 129 -4.66 -16.45 8.56
N SER A 130 -5.89 -16.75 8.15
CA SER A 130 -6.60 -17.98 8.59
C SER A 130 -5.93 -19.24 8.05
N ALA A 131 -5.47 -19.24 6.81
CA ALA A 131 -4.75 -20.36 6.21
C ALA A 131 -3.42 -20.62 6.92
N PHE A 132 -2.67 -19.57 7.26
CA PHE A 132 -1.43 -19.71 8.00
C PHE A 132 -1.69 -20.25 9.42
N ILE A 133 -2.72 -19.78 10.14
CA ILE A 133 -3.14 -20.31 11.43
C ILE A 133 -3.51 -21.81 11.33
N ALA A 134 -4.17 -22.20 10.25
CA ALA A 134 -4.54 -23.61 9.99
C ALA A 134 -3.34 -24.51 9.62
N GLY A 135 -2.15 -23.99 9.51
CA GLY A 135 -0.94 -24.76 9.26
C GLY A 135 -0.45 -24.75 7.81
N THR A 136 -1.05 -23.96 6.92
CA THR A 136 -0.62 -23.84 5.53
C THR A 136 0.61 -22.92 5.42
N GLY A 137 1.58 -23.32 4.60
CA GLY A 137 2.80 -22.56 4.32
C GLY A 137 3.79 -22.47 5.49
N ASP A 138 5.02 -22.14 5.19
CA ASP A 138 6.11 -21.90 6.13
C ASP A 138 6.18 -20.43 6.54
N GLY A 139 5.74 -19.56 5.64
CA GLY A 139 5.63 -18.13 5.83
C GLY A 139 4.42 -17.53 5.14
N VAL A 140 4.11 -16.29 5.49
CA VAL A 140 3.01 -15.53 4.91
C VAL A 140 3.36 -14.04 4.85
N ASN A 141 3.00 -13.39 3.76
CA ASN A 141 3.12 -11.94 3.60
C ASN A 141 1.82 -11.26 4.03
N LEU A 142 1.89 -10.40 5.03
CA LEU A 142 0.72 -9.73 5.62
C LEU A 142 0.97 -8.24 5.83
N PHE A 143 -0.06 -7.45 5.67
CA PHE A 143 -0.09 -6.08 6.16
C PHE A 143 -0.45 -6.03 7.65
N GLU A 144 -0.18 -4.91 8.29
CA GLU A 144 -0.80 -4.59 9.58
C GLU A 144 -2.32 -4.30 9.38
N PRO A 145 -3.18 -4.69 10.32
CA PRO A 145 -2.90 -5.24 11.65
C PRO A 145 -2.63 -6.75 11.69
N ASN A 146 -2.85 -7.48 10.59
CA ASN A 146 -2.84 -8.95 10.57
C ASN A 146 -1.48 -9.55 10.97
N ALA A 147 -0.37 -8.90 10.58
CA ALA A 147 0.97 -9.36 10.96
C ALA A 147 1.13 -9.33 12.50
N THR A 148 0.86 -8.20 13.14
CA THR A 148 0.94 -8.07 14.61
C THR A 148 -0.05 -8.99 15.32
N ILE A 149 -1.29 -9.11 14.86
CA ILE A 149 -2.30 -10.02 15.46
C ILE A 149 -1.81 -11.46 15.43
N LEU A 150 -1.29 -11.91 14.30
CA LEU A 150 -0.79 -13.30 14.13
C LEU A 150 0.40 -13.59 15.05
N VAL A 151 1.33 -12.63 15.17
CA VAL A 151 2.49 -12.74 16.06
C VAL A 151 2.07 -12.74 17.52
N ASN A 152 1.17 -11.86 17.95
CA ASN A 152 0.66 -11.79 19.31
C ASN A 152 -0.12 -13.07 19.69
N ALA A 153 -0.80 -13.69 18.73
CA ALA A 153 -1.47 -14.98 18.92
C ALA A 153 -0.49 -16.16 18.95
N GLY A 154 0.78 -15.93 18.70
CA GLY A 154 1.85 -16.92 18.88
C GLY A 154 2.07 -17.87 17.69
N TYR A 155 1.55 -17.56 16.51
CA TYR A 155 1.66 -18.43 15.33
C TYR A 155 2.96 -18.23 14.52
N GLY A 156 3.70 -17.16 14.77
CA GLY A 156 4.95 -16.86 14.08
C GLY A 156 5.65 -15.63 14.64
N TYR A 157 6.55 -15.08 13.88
CA TYR A 157 7.22 -13.81 14.16
C TYR A 157 7.43 -13.02 12.88
N ILE A 158 7.48 -11.70 12.95
CA ILE A 158 7.87 -10.84 11.82
C ILE A 158 9.36 -11.02 11.58
N ALA A 159 9.71 -11.61 10.45
CA ALA A 159 11.09 -11.83 10.05
C ALA A 159 11.65 -10.60 9.34
N ASP A 160 10.88 -9.99 8.42
CA ASP A 160 11.34 -8.84 7.64
C ASP A 160 10.18 -8.03 7.05
N ASN A 161 10.52 -6.90 6.40
CA ASN A 161 9.62 -6.10 5.60
C ASN A 161 9.95 -6.23 4.12
N ILE A 162 8.96 -6.63 3.31
CA ILE A 162 9.13 -6.86 1.86
C ILE A 162 9.56 -5.58 1.14
N GLY A 163 9.04 -4.41 1.55
CA GLY A 163 9.37 -3.12 0.95
C GLY A 163 10.85 -2.73 1.04
N THR A 164 11.58 -3.28 1.99
CA THR A 164 13.03 -3.07 2.11
C THR A 164 13.76 -3.55 0.86
N TYR A 165 13.30 -4.63 0.26
CA TYR A 165 13.95 -5.29 -0.88
C TYR A 165 13.27 -5.00 -2.21
N SER A 166 12.00 -4.61 -2.22
CA SER A 166 11.27 -4.35 -3.46
C SER A 166 11.54 -2.98 -4.09
N GLY A 167 12.17 -2.06 -3.36
CA GLY A 167 12.52 -0.73 -3.86
C GLY A 167 11.45 0.33 -3.63
N THR A 168 11.71 1.55 -4.12
CA THR A 168 10.82 2.70 -4.01
C THR A 168 9.96 2.83 -5.27
N LEU A 169 8.64 2.92 -5.08
CA LEU A 169 7.64 3.13 -6.11
C LEU A 169 6.36 3.70 -5.45
N PRO A 170 5.43 4.34 -6.16
CA PRO A 170 4.17 4.77 -5.57
C PRO A 170 3.31 3.53 -5.31
N TYR A 171 3.39 3.00 -4.08
CA TYR A 171 2.70 1.76 -3.72
C TYR A 171 1.19 2.00 -3.53
N THR A 172 0.81 3.14 -2.95
CA THR A 172 -0.59 3.58 -2.88
C THR A 172 -0.74 5.05 -3.24
N THR A 173 -1.80 5.35 -3.98
CA THR A 173 -2.13 6.70 -4.43
C THR A 173 -3.61 7.02 -4.25
N PHE A 174 -3.92 8.31 -4.13
CA PHE A 174 -5.26 8.84 -4.26
C PHE A 174 -5.55 9.18 -5.71
N ASN A 175 -6.69 8.73 -6.20
CA ASN A 175 -7.07 8.73 -7.59
C ASN A 175 -8.47 9.35 -7.75
N ALA A 176 -8.67 10.09 -8.84
CA ALA A 176 -10.00 10.62 -9.20
C ALA A 176 -10.16 10.64 -10.72
N THR A 177 -11.39 10.76 -11.20
CA THR A 177 -11.61 10.94 -12.64
C THR A 177 -11.02 12.27 -13.11
N THR A 178 -10.55 12.31 -14.36
CA THR A 178 -10.04 13.55 -14.98
C THR A 178 -11.08 14.67 -14.87
N THR A 179 -12.35 14.36 -15.13
CA THR A 179 -13.44 15.32 -15.01
C THR A 179 -13.57 15.86 -13.59
N PHE A 180 -13.55 14.99 -12.56
CA PHE A 180 -13.64 15.45 -11.17
C PHE A 180 -12.46 16.36 -10.80
N ILE A 181 -11.24 16.00 -11.19
CA ILE A 181 -10.04 16.79 -10.94
C ILE A 181 -10.15 18.20 -11.58
N GLU A 182 -10.64 18.27 -12.81
CA GLU A 182 -10.74 19.53 -13.56
C GLU A 182 -11.86 20.45 -13.03
N THR A 183 -12.99 19.86 -12.63
CA THR A 183 -14.16 20.63 -12.16
C THR A 183 -14.12 20.95 -10.67
N ASN A 184 -13.36 20.20 -9.87
CA ASN A 184 -13.30 20.35 -8.41
C ASN A 184 -11.87 20.65 -7.90
N LYS A 185 -11.16 21.53 -8.59
CA LYS A 185 -9.75 21.84 -8.25
C LYS A 185 -9.54 22.28 -6.81
N GLU A 186 -10.49 23.02 -6.24
CA GLU A 186 -10.41 23.46 -4.85
C GLU A 186 -10.47 22.26 -3.89
N ILE A 187 -11.37 21.31 -4.12
CA ILE A 187 -11.51 20.09 -3.31
C ILE A 187 -10.22 19.25 -3.42
N ILE A 188 -9.74 19.03 -4.64
CA ILE A 188 -8.49 18.28 -4.89
C ILE A 188 -7.31 18.93 -4.18
N ASN A 189 -7.15 20.25 -4.25
CA ASN A 189 -6.08 20.97 -3.57
C ASN A 189 -6.19 20.88 -2.04
N LYS A 190 -7.39 21.06 -1.48
CA LYS A 190 -7.61 20.90 -0.03
C LYS A 190 -7.29 19.48 0.44
N PHE A 191 -7.74 18.48 -0.32
CA PHE A 191 -7.46 17.08 -0.01
C PHE A 191 -5.95 16.78 -0.06
N TYR A 192 -5.27 17.21 -1.14
CA TYR A 192 -3.82 17.06 -1.29
C TYR A 192 -3.05 17.71 -0.13
N ASN A 193 -3.41 18.94 0.23
CA ASN A 193 -2.79 19.64 1.36
C ASN A 193 -3.05 18.95 2.70
N GLY A 194 -4.25 18.40 2.91
CA GLY A 194 -4.56 17.59 4.09
C GLY A 194 -3.68 16.35 4.19
N ILE A 195 -3.47 15.66 3.09
CA ILE A 195 -2.53 14.51 3.03
C ILE A 195 -1.10 14.95 3.32
N ASN A 196 -0.67 16.10 2.77
CA ASN A 196 0.66 16.65 3.02
C ASN A 196 0.91 16.94 4.50
N GLU A 197 -0.04 17.59 5.18
CA GLU A 197 0.05 17.84 6.62
C GLU A 197 0.02 16.53 7.44
N GLY A 198 -0.77 15.54 7.02
CA GLY A 198 -0.77 14.21 7.63
C GLY A 198 0.56 13.47 7.50
N LEU A 199 1.19 13.53 6.33
CA LEU A 199 2.54 12.97 6.09
C LEU A 199 3.58 13.68 6.95
N LYS A 200 3.58 15.01 6.97
CA LYS A 200 4.48 15.82 7.79
C LYS A 200 4.32 15.49 9.29
N TYR A 201 3.07 15.41 9.77
CA TYR A 201 2.80 15.05 11.16
C TYR A 201 3.42 13.71 11.53
N VAL A 202 3.23 12.68 10.69
CA VAL A 202 3.79 11.34 10.94
C VAL A 202 5.31 11.33 10.95
N GLN A 203 5.96 12.18 10.16
CA GLN A 203 7.42 12.31 10.16
C GLN A 203 7.94 12.92 11.47
N GLU A 204 7.29 13.98 11.95
CA GLU A 204 7.74 14.81 13.07
C GLU A 204 7.39 14.21 14.45
N HIS A 205 6.46 13.25 14.53
CA HIS A 205 5.94 12.74 15.80
C HIS A 205 6.30 11.27 16.05
N THR A 206 6.27 10.91 17.32
CA THR A 206 6.55 9.54 17.79
C THR A 206 5.40 8.60 17.47
N PRO A 207 5.62 7.27 17.39
CA PRO A 207 4.54 6.29 17.24
C PRO A 207 3.46 6.39 18.33
N VAL A 208 3.84 6.78 19.56
CA VAL A 208 2.90 6.96 20.69
C VAL A 208 1.94 8.12 20.41
N GLU A 209 2.47 9.28 20.02
CA GLU A 209 1.67 10.48 19.71
C GLU A 209 0.74 10.21 18.51
N ILE A 210 1.24 9.55 17.48
CA ILE A 210 0.44 9.18 16.29
C ILE A 210 -0.69 8.22 16.69
N ALA A 211 -0.38 7.20 17.50
CA ALA A 211 -1.37 6.23 17.96
C ALA A 211 -2.49 6.89 18.78
N GLU A 212 -2.17 7.88 19.61
CA GLU A 212 -3.17 8.65 20.36
C GLU A 212 -4.15 9.36 19.46
N ILE A 213 -3.65 10.00 18.39
CA ILE A 213 -4.48 10.73 17.43
C ILE A 213 -5.40 9.78 16.67
N ILE A 214 -4.85 8.68 16.11
CA ILE A 214 -5.63 7.82 15.22
C ILE A 214 -6.45 6.73 15.94
N LYS A 215 -6.31 6.58 17.26
CA LYS A 215 -7.03 5.56 18.06
C LYS A 215 -8.55 5.54 17.83
N PRO A 216 -9.26 6.68 17.66
CA PRO A 216 -10.69 6.66 17.37
C PRO A 216 -11.07 5.89 16.10
N GLN A 217 -10.19 5.85 15.10
CA GLN A 217 -10.38 5.12 13.84
C GLN A 217 -10.17 3.59 13.98
N PHE A 218 -9.60 3.15 15.12
CA PHE A 218 -9.29 1.74 15.40
C PHE A 218 -9.84 1.32 16.77
N PRO A 219 -11.18 1.35 16.96
CA PRO A 219 -11.80 1.14 18.28
C PRO A 219 -11.44 -0.23 18.88
N ASP A 220 -11.34 -1.27 18.04
CA ASP A 220 -11.09 -2.66 18.47
C ASP A 220 -9.60 -2.99 18.64
N THR A 221 -8.68 -2.10 18.23
CA THR A 221 -7.23 -2.31 18.35
C THR A 221 -6.71 -1.70 19.64
N LYS A 222 -5.95 -2.46 20.43
CA LYS A 222 -5.31 -1.91 21.64
C LYS A 222 -4.28 -0.85 21.26
N LYS A 223 -4.12 0.16 22.13
CA LYS A 223 -3.17 1.26 21.89
C LYS A 223 -1.74 0.76 21.70
N GLU A 224 -1.31 -0.21 22.49
CA GLU A 224 0.02 -0.81 22.42
C GLU A 224 0.26 -1.53 21.07
N GLU A 225 -0.75 -2.22 20.56
CA GLU A 225 -0.71 -2.85 19.24
C GLU A 225 -0.61 -1.79 18.13
N LEU A 226 -1.40 -0.73 18.23
CA LEU A 226 -1.36 0.37 17.27
C LEU A 226 0.00 1.08 17.26
N ILE A 227 0.62 1.29 18.43
CA ILE A 227 1.99 1.81 18.55
C ILE A 227 2.99 0.89 17.84
N THR A 228 2.85 -0.44 18.03
CA THR A 228 3.71 -1.44 17.37
C THR A 228 3.58 -1.35 15.86
N MET A 229 2.37 -1.33 15.33
CA MET A 229 2.09 -1.24 13.89
C MET A 229 2.67 0.05 13.27
N ILE A 230 2.49 1.19 13.94
CA ILE A 230 3.04 2.47 13.48
C ILE A 230 4.56 2.43 13.51
N THR A 231 5.15 1.84 14.56
CA THR A 231 6.61 1.67 14.68
C THR A 231 7.14 0.82 13.53
N ASN A 232 6.49 -0.29 13.22
CA ASN A 232 6.85 -1.17 12.11
C ASN A 232 6.87 -0.41 10.77
N TYR A 233 5.83 0.35 10.46
CA TYR A 233 5.78 1.15 9.23
C TYR A 233 6.76 2.32 9.20
N LYS A 234 7.05 2.98 10.34
CA LYS A 234 8.10 4.01 10.41
C LYS A 234 9.48 3.41 10.17
N ASN A 235 9.78 2.28 10.78
CA ASN A 235 11.06 1.58 10.61
C ASN A 235 11.25 1.07 9.18
N ALA A 236 10.17 0.66 8.52
CA ALA A 236 10.16 0.26 7.12
C ALA A 236 10.23 1.44 6.13
N ASP A 237 10.28 2.68 6.62
CA ASP A 237 10.29 3.89 5.78
C ASP A 237 9.17 3.89 4.72
N SER A 238 7.95 3.52 5.14
CA SER A 238 6.85 3.19 4.24
C SER A 238 6.20 4.39 3.56
N TRP A 239 6.29 5.59 4.14
CA TRP A 239 5.56 6.77 3.66
C TRP A 239 6.44 7.75 2.89
N TYR A 240 5.85 8.39 1.88
CA TYR A 240 6.47 9.53 1.22
C TYR A 240 6.63 10.72 2.19
N LEU A 241 7.55 11.63 1.86
CA LEU A 241 7.73 12.87 2.61
C LEU A 241 6.66 13.92 2.23
N THR A 242 6.20 13.88 1.00
CA THR A 242 5.15 14.74 0.43
C THR A 242 4.22 13.90 -0.43
N PRO A 243 3.00 14.36 -0.75
CA PRO A 243 2.09 13.58 -1.59
C PRO A 243 2.45 13.59 -3.09
N GLN A 244 3.53 14.25 -3.49
CA GLN A 244 3.97 14.24 -4.89
C GLN A 244 4.26 12.81 -5.35
N ILE A 245 3.94 12.52 -6.61
CA ILE A 245 4.25 11.26 -7.27
C ILE A 245 5.44 11.50 -8.19
N PRO A 246 6.69 11.13 -7.81
CA PRO A 246 7.84 11.33 -8.69
C PRO A 246 7.71 10.48 -9.96
N GLU A 247 8.05 11.05 -11.12
CA GLU A 247 8.00 10.33 -12.40
C GLU A 247 8.97 9.13 -12.39
N GLU A 248 10.13 9.26 -11.75
CA GLU A 248 11.08 8.16 -11.58
C GLU A 248 10.44 6.99 -10.82
N ASP A 249 9.78 7.26 -9.69
CA ASP A 249 9.13 6.22 -8.90
C ASP A 249 7.95 5.58 -9.65
N PHE A 250 7.20 6.38 -10.42
CA PHE A 250 6.14 5.86 -11.28
C PHE A 250 6.70 4.96 -12.39
N ASN A 251 7.88 5.28 -12.93
CA ASN A 251 8.57 4.41 -13.89
C ASN A 251 9.07 3.13 -13.22
N ASN A 252 9.56 3.16 -11.97
CA ASN A 252 9.91 1.96 -11.22
C ASN A 252 8.71 1.00 -11.05
N LEU A 253 7.50 1.54 -10.85
CA LEU A 253 6.29 0.74 -10.87
C LEU A 253 6.05 0.10 -12.24
N GLN A 254 6.24 0.85 -13.32
CA GLN A 254 6.06 0.30 -14.67
C GLN A 254 7.13 -0.75 -15.00
N ASP A 255 8.37 -0.56 -14.57
CA ASP A 255 9.43 -1.58 -14.67
C ASP A 255 9.01 -2.87 -13.96
N LEU A 256 8.52 -2.76 -12.74
CA LEU A 256 8.02 -3.90 -11.98
C LEU A 256 6.91 -4.65 -12.72
N MET A 257 5.97 -3.92 -13.33
CA MET A 257 4.87 -4.51 -14.10
C MET A 257 5.37 -5.18 -15.40
N ILE A 258 6.34 -4.57 -16.08
CA ILE A 258 6.95 -5.13 -17.29
C ILE A 258 7.73 -6.40 -16.97
N ASP A 259 8.54 -6.40 -15.93
CA ASP A 259 9.32 -7.56 -15.46
C ASP A 259 8.43 -8.75 -15.10
N ASN A 260 7.21 -8.49 -14.68
CA ASN A 260 6.22 -9.53 -14.35
C ASN A 260 5.25 -9.85 -15.51
N ASN A 261 5.46 -9.31 -16.71
CA ASN A 261 4.62 -9.46 -17.89
C ASN A 261 3.18 -8.91 -17.73
N GLU A 262 2.96 -8.01 -16.79
CA GLU A 262 1.68 -7.33 -16.55
C GLU A 262 1.51 -6.07 -17.44
N LEU A 263 2.62 -5.51 -17.90
CA LEU A 263 2.66 -4.37 -18.82
C LEU A 263 3.64 -4.69 -19.98
N LYS A 264 3.30 -4.28 -21.20
CA LYS A 264 4.14 -4.55 -22.39
C LYS A 264 5.03 -3.36 -22.76
N VAL A 265 4.53 -2.16 -22.54
CA VAL A 265 5.19 -0.90 -22.89
C VAL A 265 4.81 0.15 -21.86
N TYR A 266 5.68 1.13 -21.64
CA TYR A 266 5.38 2.24 -20.75
C TYR A 266 4.14 3.02 -21.18
N VAL A 267 3.34 3.38 -20.20
CA VAL A 267 2.25 4.34 -20.36
C VAL A 267 2.79 5.74 -20.02
N PRO A 268 2.43 6.79 -20.80
CA PRO A 268 2.91 8.12 -20.50
C PRO A 268 2.49 8.61 -19.10
N TYR A 269 3.45 9.06 -18.30
CA TYR A 269 3.23 9.57 -16.94
C TYR A 269 2.11 10.61 -16.87
N LYS A 270 2.11 11.58 -17.80
CA LYS A 270 1.12 12.68 -17.88
C LYS A 270 -0.31 12.23 -18.12
N ASP A 271 -0.50 11.00 -18.66
CA ASP A 271 -1.82 10.45 -18.90
C ASP A 271 -2.43 9.88 -17.61
N LEU A 272 -1.59 9.45 -16.67
CA LEU A 272 -1.99 8.76 -15.43
C LEU A 272 -1.73 9.54 -14.14
N VAL A 273 -0.91 10.58 -14.20
CA VAL A 273 -0.61 11.41 -13.03
C VAL A 273 -1.06 12.85 -13.28
N HIS A 274 -1.75 13.40 -12.31
CA HIS A 274 -2.07 14.83 -12.24
C HIS A 274 -1.19 15.50 -11.19
N GLU A 275 -0.25 16.31 -11.64
CA GLU A 275 0.64 17.06 -10.75
C GLU A 275 -0.09 18.27 -10.17
N ILE A 276 -0.06 18.39 -8.84
CA ILE A 276 -0.56 19.57 -8.15
C ILE A 276 0.61 20.54 -7.93
N ASN A 277 0.58 21.66 -8.64
CA ASN A 277 1.56 22.72 -8.48
C ASN A 277 1.13 23.59 -7.28
N ASN A 278 1.83 23.49 -6.17
CA ASN A 278 1.72 24.44 -5.07
C ASN A 278 2.43 25.75 -5.51
N ASN A 279 1.66 26.70 -6.04
CA ASN A 279 2.11 28.07 -6.27
C ASN A 279 2.10 28.87 -4.97
#